data_2d5d6f8e6287844685a0d969ff423981
#
_entry.id   2d5d6f8e6287844685a0d969ff423981
#
_cell.length_a   1.000
_cell.length_b   1.000
_cell.length_c   1.000
_cell.angle_alpha   90.00
_cell.angle_beta   90.00
_cell.angle_gamma   90.00
#
_symmetry.space_group_name_H-M   'P 1'
#
loop_
_entity.id
_entity.type
_entity.pdbx_description
1 polymer ?
#
loop_
_entity_poly.entity_id
_entity_poly.type
_entity_poly.pdbx_seq_one_letter_code
_entity_poly.pdbx_strand_id
1 'polypeptide(L)'
;RDNWRKARRALLRSPLDRIGYGGYLKLASNWPGFIDEIQNVVTQFREIHENMQGTASYVAPFKVAILNCWGSQRRWMSNQVHHAIWHRETYSAEGVLECLSGMPFEVEFISFDDVRNGIPEEIKVIINVGDAYTAFSGAENWIDEKVLTNIRRFVDQGGGFIGVGEPTAYQYQGRYFQLSDVLGVDREMCFSLSTDKYNEKNDDHFILEDIEGALDFGEGTSRVYAQGGHYQILAMDGEYSQLVVNEYGRGHSVYFAGLPYSP
;
A
#
# COMPACT_ATOMS: atom_id res chain seq x y z
N ARG A 1 11.50 12.98 15.53
CA ARG A 1 10.97 11.77 16.22
C ARG A 1 10.57 10.66 15.24
N ASP A 2 9.96 10.96 14.11
CA ASP A 2 9.44 9.93 13.18
C ASP A 2 10.52 9.18 12.44
N ASN A 3 11.52 9.85 11.87
CA ASN A 3 12.70 9.20 11.27
C ASN A 3 13.39 8.22 12.22
N TRP A 4 13.35 8.52 13.48
CA TRP A 4 13.85 7.72 14.59
C TRP A 4 13.05 6.43 14.79
N ARG A 5 11.70 6.51 14.75
CA ARG A 5 10.83 5.34 14.81
C ARG A 5 11.02 4.43 13.62
N LYS A 6 11.14 5.01 12.41
CA LYS A 6 11.41 4.29 11.16
C LYS A 6 12.74 3.52 11.23
N ALA A 7 13.79 4.18 11.68
CA ALA A 7 15.10 3.54 11.85
C ALA A 7 15.07 2.40 12.90
N ARG A 8 14.35 2.59 14.00
CA ARG A 8 14.17 1.53 15.02
C ARG A 8 13.43 0.33 14.47
N ARG A 9 12.34 0.54 13.73
CA ARG A 9 11.59 -0.54 13.09
C ARG A 9 12.45 -1.31 12.10
N ALA A 10 13.24 -0.61 11.29
CA ALA A 10 14.16 -1.24 10.35
C ALA A 10 15.18 -2.13 11.07
N LEU A 11 15.77 -1.64 12.17
CA LEU A 11 16.73 -2.39 12.98
C LEU A 11 16.12 -3.66 13.60
N LEU A 12 14.88 -3.58 14.07
CA LEU A 12 14.15 -4.72 14.64
C LEU A 12 13.76 -5.79 13.60
N ARG A 13 13.77 -5.43 12.32
CA ARG A 13 13.35 -6.31 11.21
C ARG A 13 14.49 -6.90 10.41
N SER A 14 15.62 -6.24 10.37
CA SER A 14 16.74 -6.62 9.54
C SER A 14 18.05 -6.53 10.31
N PRO A 15 18.99 -7.45 10.10
CA PRO A 15 20.32 -7.39 10.69
C PRO A 15 21.11 -6.25 10.03
N LEU A 16 20.87 -5.02 10.45
CA LEU A 16 21.55 -3.84 9.94
C LEU A 16 22.86 -3.61 10.71
N ASP A 17 23.98 -3.63 10.03
CA ASP A 17 25.29 -3.31 10.60
C ASP A 17 25.55 -1.81 10.72
N ARG A 18 24.85 -0.99 9.94
CA ARG A 18 25.06 0.45 9.91
C ARG A 18 23.75 1.20 9.73
N ILE A 19 23.58 2.22 10.53
CA ILE A 19 22.54 3.24 10.37
C ILE A 19 23.23 4.59 10.30
N GLY A 20 22.98 5.35 9.24
CA GLY A 20 23.54 6.66 9.03
C GLY A 20 22.51 7.77 9.27
N TYR A 21 22.94 8.84 9.91
CA TYR A 21 22.19 10.08 9.91
C TYR A 21 22.48 10.82 8.59
N GLY A 22 21.43 11.03 7.78
CA GLY A 22 21.51 11.83 6.55
C GLY A 22 21.34 13.32 6.86
N GLY A 23 22.30 14.13 6.48
CA GLY A 23 22.24 15.57 6.67
C GLY A 23 23.63 16.23 6.74
N TYR A 24 23.62 17.56 6.84
CA TYR A 24 24.87 18.32 6.96
C TYR A 24 25.32 18.36 8.42
N LEU A 25 26.33 17.60 8.76
CA LEU A 25 26.88 17.54 10.13
C LEU A 25 27.25 18.91 10.67
N LYS A 26 27.77 19.82 9.80
CA LYS A 26 28.09 21.19 10.17
C LYS A 26 26.85 21.99 10.62
N LEU A 27 25.68 21.71 10.06
CA LEU A 27 24.43 22.33 10.54
C LEU A 27 24.02 21.76 11.88
N ALA A 28 24.11 20.45 12.04
CA ALA A 28 23.78 19.76 13.28
C ALA A 28 24.65 20.24 14.47
N SER A 29 25.94 20.53 14.22
CA SER A 29 26.87 21.00 15.26
C SER A 29 26.49 22.36 15.88
N ASN A 30 25.63 23.14 15.23
CA ASN A 30 25.11 24.40 15.80
C ASN A 30 24.02 24.17 16.87
N TRP A 31 23.59 22.92 17.07
CA TRP A 31 22.50 22.54 17.95
C TRP A 31 22.99 21.46 18.93
N PRO A 32 23.67 21.81 20.04
CA PRO A 32 24.24 20.83 20.96
C PRO A 32 23.21 19.78 21.45
N GLY A 33 22.02 20.22 21.84
CA GLY A 33 20.96 19.30 22.24
C GLY A 33 20.50 18.29 21.17
N PHE A 34 20.69 18.63 19.88
CA PHE A 34 20.42 17.69 18.81
C PHE A 34 21.52 16.63 18.68
N ILE A 35 22.77 16.98 18.94
CA ILE A 35 23.88 16.02 18.98
C ILE A 35 23.71 15.06 20.14
N ASP A 36 23.30 15.56 21.32
CA ASP A 36 23.00 14.72 22.50
C ASP A 36 21.87 13.72 22.19
N GLU A 37 20.82 14.16 21.49
CA GLU A 37 19.75 13.26 21.05
C GLU A 37 20.25 12.19 20.09
N ILE A 38 21.09 12.54 19.11
CA ILE A 38 21.70 11.56 18.21
C ILE A 38 22.52 10.53 19.01
N GLN A 39 23.27 10.97 20.01
CA GLN A 39 24.06 10.07 20.83
C GLN A 39 23.18 9.10 21.62
N ASN A 40 22.08 9.59 22.21
CA ASN A 40 21.09 8.76 22.89
C ASN A 40 20.50 7.70 21.95
N VAL A 41 20.14 8.11 20.75
CA VAL A 41 19.61 7.24 19.69
C VAL A 41 20.62 6.16 19.31
N VAL A 42 21.88 6.52 19.09
CA VAL A 42 22.95 5.57 18.78
C VAL A 42 23.15 4.55 19.90
N THR A 43 23.10 4.99 21.16
CA THR A 43 23.20 4.11 22.33
C THR A 43 22.04 3.10 22.33
N GLN A 44 20.81 3.55 22.16
CA GLN A 44 19.65 2.66 22.10
C GLN A 44 19.74 1.67 20.91
N PHE A 45 20.27 2.09 19.77
CA PHE A 45 20.46 1.20 18.64
C PHE A 45 21.47 0.10 18.89
N ARG A 46 22.55 0.42 19.58
CA ARG A 46 23.53 -0.59 20.01
C ARG A 46 22.91 -1.60 20.97
N GLU A 47 22.15 -1.12 21.95
CA GLU A 47 21.45 -2.00 22.89
C GLU A 47 20.46 -2.94 22.19
N ILE A 48 19.66 -2.41 21.24
CA ILE A 48 18.76 -3.23 20.43
C ILE A 48 19.55 -4.26 19.64
N HIS A 49 20.61 -3.85 18.93
CA HIS A 49 21.43 -4.74 18.12
C HIS A 49 22.06 -5.87 18.95
N GLU A 50 22.64 -5.53 20.10
CA GLU A 50 23.26 -6.50 21.01
C GLU A 50 22.24 -7.50 21.56
N ASN A 51 21.05 -7.03 21.95
CA ASN A 51 19.99 -7.88 22.49
C ASN A 51 19.31 -8.76 21.43
N MET A 52 19.39 -8.38 20.14
CA MET A 52 18.85 -9.18 19.04
C MET A 52 19.79 -10.25 18.53
N GLN A 53 21.07 -10.23 18.90
CA GLN A 53 22.02 -11.25 18.48
C GLN A 53 21.59 -12.64 18.98
N GLY A 54 21.46 -13.58 18.04
CA GLY A 54 21.04 -14.95 18.35
C GLY A 54 19.56 -15.13 18.60
N THR A 55 18.74 -14.09 18.40
CA THR A 55 17.29 -14.19 18.46
C THR A 55 16.68 -14.30 17.05
N ALA A 56 15.54 -14.96 16.93
CA ALA A 56 14.72 -14.96 15.73
C ALA A 56 13.41 -14.23 16.01
N SER A 57 13.03 -13.31 15.13
CA SER A 57 11.73 -12.67 15.22
C SER A 57 10.64 -13.69 14.89
N TYR A 58 9.56 -13.69 15.68
CA TYR A 58 8.37 -14.43 15.31
C TYR A 58 7.71 -13.73 14.11
N VAL A 59 7.45 -14.48 13.07
CA VAL A 59 6.70 -14.04 11.90
C VAL A 59 5.55 -15.02 11.64
N ALA A 60 4.42 -14.48 11.23
CA ALA A 60 3.30 -15.31 10.79
C ALA A 60 3.70 -16.20 9.59
N PRO A 61 3.14 -17.41 9.46
CA PRO A 61 3.51 -18.37 8.42
C PRO A 61 2.93 -18.03 7.04
N PHE A 62 2.93 -16.74 6.68
CA PHE A 62 2.50 -16.24 5.38
C PHE A 62 3.22 -14.93 5.05
N LYS A 63 3.23 -14.59 3.76
CA LYS A 63 3.77 -13.34 3.26
C LYS A 63 2.69 -12.44 2.70
N VAL A 64 2.92 -11.13 2.81
CA VAL A 64 2.16 -10.09 2.12
C VAL A 64 3.05 -9.53 1.00
N ALA A 65 2.55 -9.51 -0.21
CA ALA A 65 3.30 -9.01 -1.35
C ALA A 65 2.83 -7.62 -1.77
N ILE A 66 3.78 -6.72 -2.05
CA ILE A 66 3.53 -5.46 -2.73
C ILE A 66 3.86 -5.67 -4.21
N LEU A 67 2.85 -5.52 -5.07
CA LEU A 67 3.00 -5.61 -6.51
C LEU A 67 3.60 -4.30 -7.03
N ASN A 68 4.73 -4.38 -7.72
CA ASN A 68 5.41 -3.21 -8.22
C ASN A 68 6.02 -3.41 -9.62
N CYS A 69 6.30 -2.31 -10.27
CA CYS A 69 6.88 -2.25 -11.60
C CYS A 69 8.28 -1.61 -11.53
N TRP A 70 9.21 -2.27 -10.82
CA TRP A 70 10.51 -1.74 -10.41
C TRP A 70 11.31 -1.05 -11.53
N GLY A 71 11.42 -1.65 -12.70
CA GLY A 71 12.12 -1.07 -13.85
C GLY A 71 11.45 0.20 -14.38
N SER A 72 10.15 0.19 -14.49
CA SER A 72 9.35 1.36 -14.91
C SER A 72 9.34 2.44 -13.84
N GLN A 73 9.33 2.07 -12.57
CA GLN A 73 9.43 3.01 -11.45
C GLN A 73 10.75 3.78 -11.50
N ARG A 74 11.86 3.11 -11.71
CA ARG A 74 13.16 3.76 -11.85
C ARG A 74 13.20 4.73 -13.04
N ARG A 75 12.64 4.33 -14.17
CA ARG A 75 12.56 5.18 -15.37
C ARG A 75 11.69 6.40 -15.12
N TRP A 76 10.54 6.19 -14.51
CA TRP A 76 9.60 7.24 -14.15
C TRP A 76 10.24 8.25 -13.19
N MET A 77 10.89 7.80 -12.13
CA MET A 77 11.58 8.66 -11.17
C MET A 77 12.80 9.39 -11.77
N SER A 78 13.48 8.80 -12.73
CA SER A 78 14.62 9.43 -13.39
C SER A 78 14.24 10.64 -14.24
N ASN A 79 13.00 10.72 -14.70
CA ASN A 79 12.46 11.83 -15.45
C ASN A 79 11.87 12.94 -14.57
N GLN A 80 11.88 12.75 -13.27
CA GLN A 80 11.39 13.70 -12.29
C GLN A 80 12.52 14.56 -11.77
N VAL A 81 12.20 15.76 -11.28
CA VAL A 81 13.21 16.66 -10.70
C VAL A 81 13.80 16.00 -9.45
N HIS A 82 15.13 15.85 -9.43
CA HIS A 82 15.87 15.10 -8.40
C HIS A 82 15.59 15.49 -6.94
N HIS A 83 15.01 16.64 -6.69
CA HIS A 83 14.72 17.11 -5.33
C HIS A 83 13.22 17.17 -5.01
N ALA A 84 12.40 16.64 -5.87
CA ALA A 84 10.96 16.57 -5.63
C ALA A 84 10.63 15.37 -4.73
N ILE A 85 11.06 15.44 -3.50
CA ILE A 85 10.77 14.44 -2.46
C ILE A 85 9.31 14.49 -1.95
N TRP A 86 8.54 15.45 -2.42
CA TRP A 86 7.12 15.63 -2.15
C TRP A 86 6.23 15.32 -3.34
N HIS A 87 6.65 14.36 -4.17
CA HIS A 87 5.77 13.86 -5.22
C HIS A 87 4.60 13.10 -4.59
N ARG A 88 3.43 13.65 -4.74
CA ARG A 88 2.18 13.07 -4.26
C ARG A 88 1.99 11.63 -4.72
N GLU A 89 2.42 11.34 -5.93
CA GLU A 89 2.32 10.01 -6.55
C GLU A 89 3.11 8.92 -5.82
N THR A 90 4.10 9.30 -5.00
CA THR A 90 4.87 8.34 -4.19
C THR A 90 4.24 8.11 -2.81
N TYR A 91 3.39 9.03 -2.35
CA TYR A 91 2.90 9.05 -0.98
C TYR A 91 2.09 7.81 -0.61
N SER A 92 1.24 7.34 -1.51
CA SER A 92 0.47 6.13 -1.26
C SER A 92 1.37 4.91 -1.04
N ALA A 93 2.43 4.75 -1.85
CA ALA A 93 3.39 3.66 -1.71
C ALA A 93 4.18 3.75 -0.42
N GLU A 94 4.67 4.94 -0.07
CA GLU A 94 5.38 5.20 1.17
C GLU A 94 4.50 4.96 2.39
N GLY A 95 3.25 5.44 2.36
CA GLY A 95 2.29 5.24 3.43
C GLY A 95 1.94 3.77 3.66
N VAL A 96 1.77 2.98 2.60
CA VAL A 96 1.56 1.54 2.72
C VAL A 96 2.77 0.86 3.34
N LEU A 97 4.00 1.21 2.92
CA LEU A 97 5.22 0.68 3.53
C LEU A 97 5.32 1.02 5.01
N GLU A 98 4.95 2.25 5.40
CA GLU A 98 4.89 2.65 6.80
C GLU A 98 3.86 1.83 7.61
N CYS A 99 2.67 1.65 7.07
CA CYS A 99 1.62 0.86 7.74
C CYS A 99 2.05 -0.61 7.93
N LEU A 100 2.76 -1.18 6.96
CA LEU A 100 3.25 -2.56 7.04
C LEU A 100 4.49 -2.71 7.92
N SER A 101 5.20 -1.62 8.18
CA SER A 101 6.41 -1.64 9.00
C SER A 101 6.10 -2.02 10.45
N GLY A 102 6.71 -3.08 10.93
CA GLY A 102 6.50 -3.60 12.30
C GLY A 102 5.39 -4.64 12.42
N MET A 103 4.65 -4.94 11.35
CA MET A 103 3.66 -6.01 11.37
C MET A 103 4.32 -7.40 11.51
N PRO A 104 3.69 -8.37 12.18
CA PRO A 104 4.28 -9.67 12.48
C PRO A 104 4.22 -10.66 11.30
N PHE A 105 4.43 -10.19 10.08
CA PHE A 105 4.51 -11.01 8.87
C PHE A 105 5.60 -10.49 7.92
N GLU A 106 6.06 -11.33 7.02
CA GLU A 106 7.01 -10.90 5.99
C GLU A 106 6.33 -10.10 4.89
N VAL A 107 6.98 -9.03 4.44
CA VAL A 107 6.58 -8.23 3.29
C VAL A 107 7.59 -8.45 2.17
N GLU A 108 7.08 -8.81 1.00
CA GLU A 108 7.89 -9.08 -0.19
C GLU A 108 7.42 -8.19 -1.35
N PHE A 109 8.35 -7.79 -2.21
CA PHE A 109 7.99 -7.11 -3.45
C PHE A 109 7.97 -8.13 -4.58
N ILE A 110 6.85 -8.19 -5.29
CA ILE A 110 6.72 -9.02 -6.49
C ILE A 110 6.52 -8.15 -7.73
N SER A 111 7.04 -8.60 -8.84
CA SER A 111 6.87 -7.94 -10.14
C SER A 111 5.66 -8.47 -10.90
N PHE A 112 5.26 -7.76 -11.94
CA PHE A 112 4.25 -8.26 -12.87
C PHE A 112 4.71 -9.51 -13.63
N ASP A 113 6.02 -9.69 -13.82
CA ASP A 113 6.58 -10.91 -14.40
C ASP A 113 6.44 -12.12 -13.47
N ASP A 114 6.61 -11.91 -12.15
CA ASP A 114 6.34 -12.94 -11.17
C ASP A 114 4.86 -13.36 -11.21
N VAL A 115 3.96 -12.40 -11.26
CA VAL A 115 2.50 -12.68 -11.40
C VAL A 115 2.21 -13.45 -12.69
N ARG A 116 2.83 -13.10 -13.83
CA ARG A 116 2.67 -13.85 -15.09
C ARG A 116 3.12 -15.29 -14.99
N ASN A 117 4.15 -15.56 -14.19
CA ASN A 117 4.74 -16.89 -14.05
C ASN A 117 4.06 -17.73 -12.95
N GLY A 118 3.29 -17.12 -12.10
CA GLY A 118 2.55 -17.73 -10.99
C GLY A 118 2.90 -17.11 -9.65
N ILE A 119 1.88 -16.84 -8.86
CA ILE A 119 2.04 -16.25 -7.53
C ILE A 119 2.50 -17.34 -6.55
N PRO A 120 3.61 -17.14 -5.79
CA PRO A 120 4.09 -18.11 -4.81
C PRO A 120 3.05 -18.45 -3.74
N GLU A 121 3.00 -19.71 -3.31
CA GLU A 121 2.00 -20.20 -2.35
C GLU A 121 2.07 -19.54 -0.97
N GLU A 122 3.23 -19.11 -0.54
CA GLU A 122 3.44 -18.42 0.73
C GLU A 122 2.84 -17.01 0.75
N ILE A 123 2.58 -16.41 -0.40
CA ILE A 123 1.88 -15.12 -0.50
C ILE A 123 0.39 -15.35 -0.28
N LYS A 124 -0.18 -14.68 0.71
CA LYS A 124 -1.60 -14.75 1.01
C LYS A 124 -2.34 -13.46 0.72
N VAL A 125 -1.63 -12.34 0.63
CA VAL A 125 -2.20 -11.04 0.29
C VAL A 125 -1.32 -10.34 -0.73
N ILE A 126 -1.92 -9.76 -1.74
CA ILE A 126 -1.26 -8.86 -2.70
C ILE A 126 -1.80 -7.45 -2.50
N ILE A 127 -0.91 -6.48 -2.41
CA ILE A 127 -1.23 -5.06 -2.33
C ILE A 127 -0.79 -4.39 -3.63
N ASN A 128 -1.72 -3.66 -4.27
CA ASN A 128 -1.41 -2.76 -5.36
C ASN A 128 -1.77 -1.33 -4.96
N VAL A 129 -0.83 -0.41 -5.13
CA VAL A 129 -0.94 0.94 -4.57
C VAL A 129 -0.42 1.97 -5.56
N GLY A 130 -0.99 3.15 -5.51
CA GLY A 130 -0.50 4.33 -6.24
C GLY A 130 -1.53 4.93 -7.19
N ASP A 131 -1.15 6.05 -7.79
CA ASP A 131 -1.97 6.75 -8.76
C ASP A 131 -1.96 6.05 -10.12
N ALA A 132 -3.01 6.25 -10.89
CA ALA A 132 -3.14 5.68 -12.23
C ALA A 132 -1.98 6.08 -13.15
N TYR A 133 -1.64 5.19 -14.04
CA TYR A 133 -0.59 5.39 -15.06
C TYR A 133 0.82 5.61 -14.49
N THR A 134 1.02 5.41 -13.20
CA THR A 134 2.35 5.44 -12.58
C THR A 134 2.99 4.06 -12.54
N ALA A 135 4.29 4.05 -12.32
CA ALA A 135 5.02 2.80 -12.12
C ALA A 135 4.67 2.10 -10.79
N PHE A 136 4.07 2.80 -9.85
CA PHE A 136 3.63 2.23 -8.58
C PHE A 136 2.38 1.35 -8.77
N SER A 137 1.36 1.87 -9.44
CA SER A 137 0.15 1.11 -9.73
C SER A 137 0.31 0.08 -10.85
N GLY A 138 1.27 0.25 -11.76
CA GLY A 138 1.59 -0.73 -12.80
C GLY A 138 1.30 -0.29 -14.25
N ALA A 139 0.58 0.81 -14.45
CA ALA A 139 0.27 1.38 -15.77
C ALA A 139 -0.22 0.30 -16.79
N GLU A 140 0.44 0.21 -17.97
CA GLU A 140 0.07 -0.70 -19.06
C GLU A 140 0.16 -2.19 -18.71
N ASN A 141 0.76 -2.58 -17.61
CA ASN A 141 0.73 -3.99 -17.19
C ASN A 141 -0.69 -4.50 -16.93
N TRP A 142 -1.63 -3.60 -16.66
CA TRP A 142 -3.03 -3.95 -16.38
C TRP A 142 -3.86 -4.28 -17.62
N ILE A 143 -3.31 -4.23 -18.83
CA ILE A 143 -3.96 -4.78 -20.03
C ILE A 143 -3.48 -6.20 -20.36
N ASP A 144 -2.57 -6.76 -19.59
CA ASP A 144 -2.09 -8.12 -19.76
C ASP A 144 -3.09 -9.12 -19.16
N GLU A 145 -3.77 -9.85 -20.05
CA GLU A 145 -4.78 -10.84 -19.65
C GLU A 145 -4.22 -11.94 -18.72
N LYS A 146 -2.94 -12.26 -18.86
CA LYS A 146 -2.32 -13.29 -18.01
C LYS A 146 -2.13 -12.80 -16.57
N VAL A 147 -1.76 -11.54 -16.41
CA VAL A 147 -1.69 -10.88 -15.09
C VAL A 147 -3.07 -10.87 -14.45
N LEU A 148 -4.07 -10.38 -15.18
CA LEU A 148 -5.45 -10.29 -14.68
C LEU A 148 -6.00 -11.67 -14.30
N THR A 149 -5.80 -12.66 -15.14
CA THR A 149 -6.27 -14.03 -14.90
C THR A 149 -5.61 -14.66 -13.68
N ASN A 150 -4.30 -14.46 -13.50
CA ASN A 150 -3.58 -15.04 -12.38
C ASN A 150 -3.96 -14.39 -11.06
N ILE A 151 -4.18 -13.07 -11.02
CA ILE A 151 -4.66 -12.41 -9.81
C ILE A 151 -6.11 -12.82 -9.50
N ARG A 152 -7.01 -12.86 -10.48
CA ARG A 152 -8.37 -13.36 -10.28
C ARG A 152 -8.37 -14.77 -9.70
N ARG A 153 -7.58 -15.68 -10.27
CA ARG A 153 -7.44 -17.05 -9.77
C ARG A 153 -6.91 -17.09 -8.35
N PHE A 154 -5.90 -16.27 -8.05
CA PHE A 154 -5.33 -16.17 -6.70
C PHE A 154 -6.39 -15.77 -5.67
N VAL A 155 -7.19 -14.74 -5.96
CA VAL A 155 -8.25 -14.30 -5.05
C VAL A 155 -9.38 -15.33 -4.99
N ASP A 156 -9.84 -15.85 -6.14
CA ASP A 156 -10.87 -16.90 -6.20
C ASP A 156 -10.51 -18.13 -5.36
N GLN A 157 -9.23 -18.45 -5.25
CA GLN A 157 -8.72 -19.56 -4.45
C GLN A 157 -8.52 -19.24 -2.95
N GLY A 158 -8.86 -18.06 -2.50
CA GLY A 158 -8.80 -17.64 -1.10
C GLY A 158 -7.70 -16.65 -0.75
N GLY A 159 -7.01 -16.10 -1.75
CA GLY A 159 -6.06 -15.01 -1.56
C GLY A 159 -6.75 -13.68 -1.26
N GLY A 160 -6.01 -12.75 -0.64
CA GLY A 160 -6.45 -11.38 -0.39
C GLY A 160 -5.89 -10.40 -1.42
N PHE A 161 -6.67 -9.41 -1.83
CA PHE A 161 -6.20 -8.32 -2.68
C PHE A 161 -6.55 -6.96 -2.08
N ILE A 162 -5.55 -6.12 -1.83
CA ILE A 162 -5.74 -4.77 -1.29
C ILE A 162 -5.35 -3.76 -2.38
N GLY A 163 -6.30 -2.92 -2.74
CA GLY A 163 -6.10 -1.82 -3.66
C GLY A 163 -6.11 -0.48 -2.94
N VAL A 164 -5.08 0.35 -3.15
CA VAL A 164 -4.94 1.65 -2.49
C VAL A 164 -4.76 2.76 -3.52
N GLY A 165 -5.57 3.82 -3.42
CA GLY A 165 -5.56 4.94 -4.33
C GLY A 165 -6.25 4.62 -5.65
N GLU A 166 -5.51 4.48 -6.72
CA GLU A 166 -6.01 4.08 -8.04
C GLU A 166 -5.37 2.74 -8.49
N PRO A 167 -5.63 1.66 -7.73
CA PRO A 167 -5.05 0.36 -8.02
C PRO A 167 -5.61 -0.21 -9.33
N THR A 168 -4.80 -0.98 -10.02
CA THR A 168 -5.18 -1.65 -11.29
C THR A 168 -5.68 -0.70 -12.38
N ALA A 169 -5.41 0.60 -12.23
CA ALA A 169 -5.98 1.63 -13.10
C ALA A 169 -5.27 1.69 -14.44
N TYR A 170 -6.02 1.40 -15.46
CA TYR A 170 -5.69 1.63 -16.86
C TYR A 170 -6.99 1.64 -17.67
N GLN A 171 -7.35 2.81 -18.22
CA GLN A 171 -8.59 2.92 -18.98
C GLN A 171 -8.54 2.06 -20.23
N TYR A 172 -9.20 0.92 -20.20
CA TYR A 172 -9.24 -0.03 -21.31
C TYR A 172 -10.56 -0.81 -21.32
N GLN A 173 -11.13 -1.01 -22.50
CA GLN A 173 -12.37 -1.77 -22.71
C GLN A 173 -13.54 -1.38 -21.79
N GLY A 174 -13.73 -0.08 -21.57
CA GLY A 174 -14.84 0.44 -20.78
C GLY A 174 -14.70 0.32 -19.27
N ARG A 175 -13.53 -0.08 -18.76
CA ARG A 175 -13.19 -0.14 -17.35
C ARG A 175 -12.05 0.82 -17.04
N TYR A 176 -12.06 1.34 -15.83
CA TYR A 176 -10.92 2.12 -15.30
C TYR A 176 -10.03 1.23 -14.43
N PHE A 177 -10.59 0.55 -13.44
CA PHE A 177 -9.88 -0.48 -12.69
C PHE A 177 -10.03 -1.83 -13.40
N GLN A 178 -8.93 -2.39 -13.88
CA GLN A 178 -8.96 -3.63 -14.67
C GLN A 178 -9.34 -4.87 -13.84
N LEU A 179 -9.24 -4.77 -12.51
CA LEU A 179 -9.75 -5.76 -11.55
C LEU A 179 -10.95 -5.20 -10.77
N SER A 180 -11.80 -4.40 -11.41
CA SER A 180 -13.01 -3.84 -10.78
C SER A 180 -13.95 -4.91 -10.23
N ASP A 181 -14.02 -6.06 -10.87
CA ASP A 181 -14.77 -7.23 -10.43
C ASP A 181 -14.20 -7.86 -9.13
N VAL A 182 -12.88 -7.88 -8.98
CA VAL A 182 -12.21 -8.34 -7.76
C VAL A 182 -12.37 -7.31 -6.65
N LEU A 183 -12.11 -6.03 -6.96
CA LEU A 183 -12.17 -4.93 -5.98
C LEU A 183 -13.59 -4.57 -5.52
N GLY A 184 -14.61 -4.93 -6.32
CA GLY A 184 -15.98 -4.51 -6.07
C GLY A 184 -16.24 -3.03 -6.32
N VAL A 185 -15.33 -2.35 -7.02
CA VAL A 185 -15.41 -0.92 -7.31
C VAL A 185 -14.87 -0.60 -8.70
N ASP A 186 -15.37 0.50 -9.30
CA ASP A 186 -14.77 1.13 -10.46
C ASP A 186 -14.88 2.66 -10.37
N ARG A 187 -14.12 3.36 -11.19
CA ARG A 187 -14.14 4.82 -11.22
C ARG A 187 -15.19 5.35 -12.17
N GLU A 188 -15.85 6.45 -11.76
CA GLU A 188 -16.74 7.23 -12.63
C GLU A 188 -15.97 7.83 -13.81
N MET A 189 -16.32 7.43 -15.03
CA MET A 189 -15.68 7.88 -16.27
C MET A 189 -16.55 8.88 -17.05
N CYS A 190 -17.59 9.41 -16.45
CA CYS A 190 -18.57 10.34 -17.07
C CYS A 190 -19.39 9.75 -18.22
N PHE A 191 -19.28 8.46 -18.50
CA PHE A 191 -20.02 7.75 -19.54
C PHE A 191 -20.99 6.72 -18.97
N SER A 192 -21.01 6.50 -17.67
CA SER A 192 -21.95 5.60 -17.05
C SER A 192 -23.34 6.23 -17.07
N LEU A 193 -24.20 5.66 -17.90
CA LEU A 193 -25.63 5.85 -17.75
C LEU A 193 -25.99 5.45 -16.33
N SER A 194 -26.53 6.39 -15.57
CA SER A 194 -26.94 6.27 -14.18
C SER A 194 -27.20 4.82 -13.72
N THR A 195 -26.22 4.19 -13.17
CA THR A 195 -26.47 3.08 -12.27
C THR A 195 -26.89 3.69 -10.95
N ASP A 196 -27.95 3.17 -10.35
CA ASP A 196 -28.41 3.63 -9.07
C ASP A 196 -27.25 3.53 -8.07
N LYS A 197 -26.66 4.67 -7.74
CA LYS A 197 -25.55 4.81 -6.79
C LYS A 197 -26.04 4.82 -5.34
N TYR A 198 -27.22 4.27 -5.10
CA TYR A 198 -27.83 4.16 -3.78
C TYR A 198 -27.17 3.02 -3.01
N ASN A 199 -25.99 3.29 -2.50
CA ASN A 199 -25.25 2.34 -1.71
C ASN A 199 -25.36 2.74 -0.25
N GLU A 200 -25.80 1.82 0.59
CA GLU A 200 -25.82 2.01 2.03
C GLU A 200 -24.46 1.66 2.63
N LYS A 201 -24.02 2.52 3.55
CA LYS A 201 -22.81 2.27 4.33
C LYS A 201 -23.10 1.23 5.39
N ASN A 202 -22.19 0.26 5.53
CA ASN A 202 -22.20 -0.70 6.65
C ASN A 202 -21.23 -0.23 7.73
N ASP A 203 -21.77 0.07 8.92
CA ASP A 203 -20.96 0.47 10.08
C ASP A 203 -20.58 -0.70 11.01
N ASP A 204 -21.14 -1.89 10.75
CA ASP A 204 -20.92 -3.11 11.55
C ASP A 204 -19.98 -4.06 10.81
N HIS A 205 -18.67 -3.78 10.84
CA HIS A 205 -17.66 -4.64 10.24
C HIS A 205 -16.39 -4.65 11.09
N PHE A 206 -15.76 -5.82 11.26
CA PHE A 206 -14.59 -5.98 12.14
C PHE A 206 -13.41 -5.04 11.82
N ILE A 207 -13.27 -4.61 10.56
CA ILE A 207 -12.25 -3.62 10.17
C ILE A 207 -12.44 -2.27 10.89
N LEU A 208 -13.67 -1.97 11.32
CA LEU A 208 -14.02 -0.71 11.97
C LEU A 208 -14.03 -0.78 13.50
N GLU A 209 -13.95 -1.98 14.10
CA GLU A 209 -14.11 -2.19 15.54
C GLU A 209 -13.17 -1.37 16.42
N ASP A 210 -11.91 -1.21 15.99
CA ASP A 210 -10.88 -0.48 16.75
C ASP A 210 -10.71 0.98 16.28
N ILE A 211 -11.63 1.49 15.44
CA ILE A 211 -11.53 2.84 14.89
C ILE A 211 -12.39 3.79 15.71
N GLU A 212 -11.74 4.71 16.41
CA GLU A 212 -12.39 5.79 17.11
C GLU A 212 -12.49 7.03 16.21
N GLY A 213 -13.72 7.44 15.87
CA GLY A 213 -13.98 8.63 15.08
C GLY A 213 -14.04 8.39 13.56
N ALA A 214 -13.83 9.45 12.78
CA ALA A 214 -13.87 9.38 11.32
C ALA A 214 -12.52 8.97 10.74
N LEU A 215 -12.56 8.11 9.73
CA LEU A 215 -11.37 7.77 8.94
C LEU A 215 -10.94 9.00 8.12
N ASP A 216 -9.66 9.31 8.17
CA ASP A 216 -9.04 10.34 7.32
C ASP A 216 -8.43 9.68 6.07
N PHE A 217 -9.02 9.99 4.91
CA PHE A 217 -8.56 9.48 3.62
C PHE A 217 -7.56 10.44 2.94
N GLY A 218 -7.22 11.54 3.57
CA GLY A 218 -6.32 12.55 3.01
C GLY A 218 -6.91 13.23 1.75
N GLU A 219 -6.03 13.79 0.93
CA GLU A 219 -6.43 14.55 -0.27
C GLU A 219 -6.57 13.69 -1.54
N GLY A 220 -6.37 12.40 -1.46
CA GLY A 220 -6.22 11.51 -2.62
C GLY A 220 -7.45 10.74 -3.05
N THR A 221 -8.64 11.13 -2.60
CA THR A 221 -9.87 10.38 -2.88
C THR A 221 -10.19 10.31 -4.38
N SER A 222 -10.38 9.11 -4.87
CA SER A 222 -10.90 8.85 -6.22
C SER A 222 -12.41 8.91 -6.23
N ARG A 223 -13.00 9.31 -7.36
CA ARG A 223 -14.45 9.23 -7.58
C ARG A 223 -14.83 7.82 -7.96
N VAL A 224 -15.05 7.00 -6.96
CA VAL A 224 -15.26 5.56 -7.09
C VAL A 224 -16.67 5.21 -6.63
N TYR A 225 -17.28 4.28 -7.33
CA TYR A 225 -18.57 3.68 -6.97
C TYR A 225 -18.42 2.18 -6.79
N ALA A 226 -19.19 1.61 -5.88
CA ALA A 226 -19.23 0.17 -5.68
C ALA A 226 -20.03 -0.52 -6.80
N GLN A 227 -19.61 -1.72 -7.20
CA GLN A 227 -20.28 -2.51 -8.23
C GLN A 227 -20.23 -4.01 -7.91
N GLY A 228 -21.16 -4.77 -8.48
CA GLY A 228 -21.28 -6.19 -8.23
C GLY A 228 -22.27 -6.50 -7.12
N GLY A 229 -22.27 -7.72 -6.59
CA GLY A 229 -23.29 -8.18 -5.63
C GLY A 229 -22.77 -8.60 -4.27
N HIS A 230 -21.45 -8.52 -4.04
CA HIS A 230 -20.80 -9.09 -2.85
C HIS A 230 -19.94 -8.08 -2.08
N TYR A 231 -20.12 -6.79 -2.37
CA TYR A 231 -19.39 -5.73 -1.70
C TYR A 231 -20.12 -5.22 -0.45
N GLN A 232 -19.35 -4.65 0.47
CA GLN A 232 -19.83 -3.84 1.58
C GLN A 232 -19.04 -2.52 1.60
N ILE A 233 -19.74 -1.40 1.69
CA ILE A 233 -19.14 -0.07 1.79
C ILE A 233 -18.98 0.28 3.26
N LEU A 234 -17.77 0.53 3.69
CA LEU A 234 -17.43 0.84 5.07
C LEU A 234 -17.19 2.35 5.30
N ALA A 235 -16.85 3.10 4.25
CA ALA A 235 -16.74 4.55 4.31
C ALA A 235 -17.13 5.18 2.97
N MET A 236 -17.71 6.39 3.04
CA MET A 236 -18.17 7.17 1.90
C MET A 236 -17.82 8.66 2.07
N ASP A 237 -17.65 9.34 0.93
CA ASP A 237 -17.64 10.80 0.84
C ASP A 237 -18.74 11.23 -0.14
N GLY A 238 -19.83 11.77 0.39
CA GLY A 238 -21.03 12.00 -0.41
C GLY A 238 -21.54 10.70 -1.03
N GLU A 239 -21.59 10.62 -2.35
CA GLU A 239 -22.02 9.45 -3.12
C GLU A 239 -20.87 8.47 -3.46
N TYR A 240 -19.62 8.87 -3.17
CA TYR A 240 -18.46 8.09 -3.57
C TYR A 240 -17.99 7.16 -2.46
N SER A 241 -17.69 5.92 -2.84
CA SER A 241 -17.16 4.93 -1.92
C SER A 241 -15.66 5.16 -1.64
N GLN A 242 -15.27 5.16 -0.37
CA GLN A 242 -13.89 5.38 0.05
C GLN A 242 -13.21 4.13 0.61
N LEU A 243 -13.98 3.31 1.33
CA LEU A 243 -13.50 2.03 1.84
C LEU A 243 -14.54 0.97 1.50
N VAL A 244 -14.12 -0.02 0.74
CA VAL A 244 -15.00 -1.12 0.28
C VAL A 244 -14.32 -2.44 0.51
N VAL A 245 -15.04 -3.41 1.04
CA VAL A 245 -14.65 -4.81 1.06
C VAL A 245 -15.51 -5.57 0.07
N ASN A 246 -14.93 -6.57 -0.58
CA ASN A 246 -15.65 -7.38 -1.57
C ASN A 246 -15.23 -8.85 -1.45
N GLU A 247 -16.18 -9.74 -1.67
CA GLU A 247 -15.95 -11.18 -1.78
C GLU A 247 -15.78 -11.56 -3.25
N TYR A 248 -14.73 -12.30 -3.57
CA TYR A 248 -14.47 -12.81 -4.89
C TYR A 248 -14.04 -14.28 -4.82
N GLY A 249 -14.91 -15.18 -5.24
CA GLY A 249 -14.71 -16.60 -5.04
C GLY A 249 -14.63 -16.96 -3.56
N ARG A 250 -13.51 -17.53 -3.13
CA ARG A 250 -13.23 -17.85 -1.72
C ARG A 250 -12.38 -16.78 -1.02
N GLY A 251 -11.91 -15.79 -1.76
CA GLY A 251 -11.06 -14.73 -1.24
C GLY A 251 -11.79 -13.41 -1.08
N HIS A 252 -11.04 -12.43 -0.61
CA HIS A 252 -11.57 -11.12 -0.27
C HIS A 252 -10.67 -10.02 -0.84
N SER A 253 -11.26 -8.89 -1.11
CA SER A 253 -10.51 -7.69 -1.44
C SER A 253 -10.90 -6.52 -0.55
N VAL A 254 -9.98 -5.57 -0.46
CA VAL A 254 -10.22 -4.28 0.19
C VAL A 254 -9.79 -3.18 -0.77
N TYR A 255 -10.67 -2.23 -1.01
CA TYR A 255 -10.35 -0.98 -1.69
C TYR A 255 -10.29 0.16 -0.68
N PHE A 256 -9.21 0.94 -0.73
CA PHE A 256 -9.01 2.13 0.09
C PHE A 256 -8.67 3.32 -0.82
N ALA A 257 -9.57 4.34 -0.83
CA ALA A 257 -9.47 5.49 -1.74
C ALA A 257 -8.41 6.52 -1.32
N GLY A 258 -7.88 6.43 -0.12
CA GLY A 258 -7.07 7.46 0.50
C GLY A 258 -5.59 7.43 0.11
N LEU A 259 -4.89 8.47 0.54
CA LEU A 259 -3.42 8.53 0.55
C LEU A 259 -2.95 8.20 1.97
N PRO A 260 -2.58 6.95 2.27
CA PRO A 260 -2.07 6.57 3.57
C PRO A 260 -0.64 7.11 3.75
N TYR A 261 -0.52 8.40 3.91
CA TYR A 261 0.76 9.08 4.12
C TYR A 261 0.82 9.66 5.52
N SER A 262 1.90 9.38 6.22
CA SER A 262 2.25 10.08 7.46
C SER A 262 3.35 11.11 7.14
N PRO A 263 3.08 12.40 7.33
CA PRO A 263 4.05 13.45 7.06
C PRO A 263 5.28 13.39 7.97
#